data_4828e1744c96e5746ea06a0a7852f31c
#
_entry.id   4828e1744c96e5746ea06a0a7852f31c
#
_cell.length_a   1.000
_cell.length_b   1.000
_cell.length_c   1.000
_cell.angle_alpha   90.00
_cell.angle_beta   90.00
_cell.angle_gamma   90.00
#
_symmetry.space_group_name_H-M   'P 1'
#
loop_
_entity.id
_entity.type
_entity.pdbx_description
1 polymer ?
#
loop_
_entity_poly.entity_id
_entity_poly.type
_entity_poly.pdbx_seq_one_letter_code
_entity_poly.pdbx_strand_id
1 'polypeptide(L)'
;MQFALFKTLWGHTGSIIEAARLAAEAGFKGLEAPAHDDAQLAELKQALAEFDLAWICEICTAGSYVPDRQATPEQHLADLEAKLEHGLPLAPRFFNIMAGCDAWPVDMQVDFFGRAHEIGRKHGVICSFETHRGRSFFNPWVTRDVLRQLPELRITCDFSHWVVVCERLMDSEWDVITEVAPHAHHIHGRVGYDQGPQVPHPGAPEYAEALASHERCWEVMWQSQLERGYSLTTMTPEFGPDGYLHCLPFTGAPIADLWDLNRWIGERQRQHFGEWRAGQPAAQARAV
;
A
#
# COMPACT_ATOMS: atom_id res chain seq x y z
N MET A 1 17.14 -10.23 3.04
CA MET A 1 15.83 -9.75 2.54
C MET A 1 16.03 -9.07 1.19
N GLN A 2 15.24 -9.42 0.20
CA GLN A 2 15.20 -8.82 -1.13
C GLN A 2 14.17 -7.67 -1.16
N PHE A 3 14.23 -6.83 -2.20
CA PHE A 3 13.27 -5.73 -2.41
C PHE A 3 12.61 -5.86 -3.78
N ALA A 4 11.29 -5.79 -3.82
CA ALA A 4 10.53 -5.89 -5.06
C ALA A 4 9.52 -4.74 -5.20
N LEU A 5 9.52 -4.11 -6.37
CA LEU A 5 8.58 -3.07 -6.76
C LEU A 5 7.40 -3.68 -7.51
N PHE A 6 6.21 -3.14 -7.22
CA PHE A 6 4.97 -3.43 -7.94
C PHE A 6 4.45 -2.14 -8.58
N LYS A 7 3.91 -2.25 -9.79
CA LYS A 7 3.31 -1.11 -10.47
C LYS A 7 1.82 -1.09 -10.18
N THR A 8 1.34 0.01 -9.59
CA THR A 8 -0.10 0.23 -9.49
C THR A 8 -0.72 0.46 -10.86
N LEU A 9 -1.94 -0.03 -11.06
CA LEU A 9 -2.77 0.33 -12.22
C LEU A 9 -3.61 1.58 -11.96
N TRP A 10 -3.62 2.11 -10.75
CA TRP A 10 -4.33 3.36 -10.47
C TRP A 10 -3.75 4.51 -11.29
N GLY A 11 -4.62 5.10 -12.13
CA GLY A 11 -4.24 6.18 -13.05
C GLY A 11 -3.54 5.72 -14.34
N HIS A 12 -3.34 4.42 -14.57
CA HIS A 12 -2.89 3.93 -15.86
C HIS A 12 -4.04 4.01 -16.90
N THR A 13 -3.77 4.61 -18.04
CA THR A 13 -4.80 4.86 -19.08
C THR A 13 -4.73 3.90 -20.28
N GLY A 14 -3.72 3.03 -20.32
CA GLY A 14 -3.55 2.01 -21.36
C GLY A 14 -4.16 0.66 -20.98
N SER A 15 -3.87 -0.38 -21.76
CA SER A 15 -4.23 -1.77 -21.45
C SER A 15 -3.39 -2.31 -20.29
N ILE A 16 -3.88 -3.37 -19.64
CA ILE A 16 -3.13 -4.06 -18.57
C ILE A 16 -1.84 -4.66 -19.13
N ILE A 17 -1.86 -5.16 -20.36
CA ILE A 17 -0.68 -5.66 -21.08
C ILE A 17 0.39 -4.58 -21.24
N GLU A 18 -0.01 -3.36 -21.60
CA GLU A 18 0.90 -2.23 -21.69
C GLU A 18 1.48 -1.86 -20.32
N ALA A 19 0.65 -1.83 -19.27
CA ALA A 19 1.13 -1.62 -17.91
C ALA A 19 2.14 -2.68 -17.47
N ALA A 20 1.89 -3.94 -17.79
CA ALA A 20 2.79 -5.06 -17.49
C ALA A 20 4.13 -4.94 -18.22
N ARG A 21 4.10 -4.55 -19.51
CA ARG A 21 5.32 -4.28 -20.29
C ARG A 21 6.14 -3.16 -19.64
N LEU A 22 5.50 -2.02 -19.31
CA LEU A 22 6.18 -0.90 -18.65
C LEU A 22 6.78 -1.29 -17.30
N ALA A 23 6.06 -2.10 -16.51
CA ALA A 23 6.54 -2.64 -15.25
C ALA A 23 7.79 -3.52 -15.44
N ALA A 24 7.73 -4.47 -16.37
CA ALA A 24 8.83 -5.39 -16.66
C ALA A 24 10.07 -4.65 -17.17
N GLU A 25 9.91 -3.71 -18.10
CA GLU A 25 11.00 -2.87 -18.65
C GLU A 25 11.68 -2.02 -17.55
N ALA A 26 10.94 -1.54 -16.57
CA ALA A 26 11.47 -0.81 -15.41
C ALA A 26 12.00 -1.75 -14.29
N GLY A 27 11.98 -3.06 -14.49
CA GLY A 27 12.46 -4.05 -13.52
C GLY A 27 11.55 -4.22 -12.28
N PHE A 28 10.29 -3.82 -12.36
CA PHE A 28 9.27 -4.14 -11.37
C PHE A 28 8.98 -5.65 -11.42
N LYS A 29 8.50 -6.20 -10.33
CA LYS A 29 8.28 -7.65 -10.16
C LYS A 29 6.81 -8.04 -10.18
N GLY A 30 5.92 -7.08 -10.34
CA GLY A 30 4.49 -7.35 -10.39
C GLY A 30 3.65 -6.11 -10.63
N LEU A 31 2.35 -6.37 -10.67
CA LEU A 31 1.30 -5.35 -10.72
C LEU A 31 0.52 -5.35 -9.41
N GLU A 32 0.04 -4.18 -9.02
CA GLU A 32 -1.00 -4.02 -8.00
C GLU A 32 -2.24 -3.44 -8.67
N ALA A 33 -3.33 -4.18 -8.59
CA ALA A 33 -4.56 -3.86 -9.31
C ALA A 33 -5.77 -4.56 -8.70
N PRO A 34 -6.96 -3.94 -8.78
CA PRO A 34 -8.21 -4.66 -8.53
C PRO A 34 -8.52 -5.65 -9.66
N ALA A 35 -9.42 -6.58 -9.39
CA ALA A 35 -10.09 -7.41 -10.39
C ALA A 35 -11.60 -7.15 -10.29
N HIS A 36 -12.12 -6.26 -11.13
CA HIS A 36 -13.52 -5.84 -11.05
C HIS A 36 -14.49 -6.84 -11.69
N ASP A 37 -14.04 -7.53 -12.76
CA ASP A 37 -14.84 -8.48 -13.52
C ASP A 37 -13.98 -9.56 -14.18
N ASP A 38 -14.63 -10.56 -14.77
CA ASP A 38 -13.98 -11.69 -15.43
C ASP A 38 -13.12 -11.27 -16.62
N ALA A 39 -13.49 -10.19 -17.33
CA ALA A 39 -12.73 -9.71 -18.48
C ALA A 39 -11.40 -9.11 -18.03
N GLN A 40 -11.42 -8.28 -17.00
CA GLN A 40 -10.21 -7.72 -16.40
C GLN A 40 -9.32 -8.82 -15.78
N LEU A 41 -9.93 -9.81 -15.12
CA LEU A 41 -9.21 -10.95 -14.56
C LEU A 41 -8.50 -11.78 -15.65
N ALA A 42 -9.15 -11.96 -16.81
CA ALA A 42 -8.55 -12.65 -17.95
C ALA A 42 -7.39 -11.87 -18.58
N GLU A 43 -7.52 -10.54 -18.70
CA GLU A 43 -6.43 -9.68 -19.19
C GLU A 43 -5.25 -9.64 -18.22
N LEU A 44 -5.51 -9.54 -16.91
CA LEU A 44 -4.48 -9.68 -15.86
C LEU A 44 -3.74 -11.01 -15.99
N LYS A 45 -4.47 -12.12 -16.11
CA LYS A 45 -3.87 -13.45 -16.27
C LYS A 45 -2.91 -13.51 -17.45
N GLN A 46 -3.33 -12.98 -18.60
CA GLN A 46 -2.49 -12.94 -19.81
C GLN A 46 -1.24 -12.08 -19.56
N ALA A 47 -1.40 -10.86 -19.06
CA ALA A 47 -0.32 -9.92 -18.84
C ALA A 47 0.72 -10.43 -17.84
N LEU A 48 0.27 -11.01 -16.72
CA LEU A 48 1.15 -11.57 -15.71
C LEU A 48 1.97 -12.74 -16.25
N ALA A 49 1.35 -13.62 -17.05
CA ALA A 49 2.02 -14.77 -17.65
C ALA A 49 3.03 -14.36 -18.75
N GLU A 50 2.68 -13.36 -19.57
CA GLU A 50 3.51 -12.88 -20.67
C GLU A 50 4.82 -12.23 -20.19
N PHE A 51 4.76 -11.50 -19.07
CA PHE A 51 5.90 -10.74 -18.54
C PHE A 51 6.53 -11.35 -17.27
N ASP A 52 6.10 -12.54 -16.85
CA ASP A 52 6.58 -13.22 -15.62
C ASP A 52 6.45 -12.30 -14.39
N LEU A 53 5.28 -11.71 -14.20
CA LEU A 53 4.97 -10.79 -13.12
C LEU A 53 4.08 -11.42 -12.06
N ALA A 54 4.31 -11.06 -10.81
CA ALA A 54 3.42 -11.36 -9.70
C ALA A 54 2.26 -10.35 -9.63
N TRP A 55 1.25 -10.67 -8.83
CA TRP A 55 0.10 -9.80 -8.63
C TRP A 55 -0.21 -9.58 -7.14
N ILE A 56 -0.52 -8.34 -6.78
CA ILE A 56 -1.18 -7.94 -5.53
C ILE A 56 -2.60 -7.55 -5.93
N CYS A 57 -3.59 -8.20 -5.31
CA CYS A 57 -5.00 -7.89 -5.56
C CYS A 57 -5.44 -6.75 -4.64
N GLU A 58 -5.87 -5.64 -5.24
CA GLU A 58 -6.43 -4.52 -4.50
C GLU A 58 -7.92 -4.69 -4.29
N ILE A 59 -8.40 -4.44 -3.06
CA ILE A 59 -9.82 -4.48 -2.71
C ILE A 59 -10.20 -3.20 -1.94
N CYS A 60 -11.22 -2.49 -2.43
CA CYS A 60 -11.93 -1.47 -1.67
C CYS A 60 -13.24 -2.08 -1.16
N THR A 61 -13.47 -2.14 0.16
CA THR A 61 -14.73 -2.67 0.70
C THR A 61 -15.82 -1.62 0.69
N ALA A 62 -17.03 -1.99 0.26
CA ALA A 62 -18.25 -1.17 0.26
C ALA A 62 -18.00 0.28 -0.22
N GLY A 63 -17.86 0.42 -1.53
CA GLY A 63 -17.56 1.70 -2.21
C GLY A 63 -16.30 1.63 -3.06
N SER A 64 -15.62 2.77 -3.22
CA SER A 64 -14.33 2.92 -3.90
C SER A 64 -13.21 3.12 -2.87
N TYR A 65 -12.15 3.90 -3.18
CA TYR A 65 -11.19 4.37 -2.17
C TYR A 65 -11.87 5.19 -1.05
N VAL A 66 -13.01 5.85 -1.31
CA VAL A 66 -13.91 6.43 -0.29
C VAL A 66 -15.03 5.42 -0.01
N PRO A 67 -15.26 5.03 1.27
CA PRO A 67 -16.32 4.09 1.61
C PRO A 67 -17.71 4.68 1.41
N ASP A 68 -18.70 3.82 1.15
CA ASP A 68 -20.08 4.20 1.37
C ASP A 68 -20.31 4.43 2.87
N ARG A 69 -20.59 5.69 3.24
CA ARG A 69 -20.77 6.10 4.63
C ARG A 69 -21.93 5.39 5.34
N GLN A 70 -22.90 4.88 4.59
CA GLN A 70 -24.08 4.18 5.11
C GLN A 70 -23.89 2.66 5.15
N ALA A 71 -22.83 2.12 4.58
CA ALA A 71 -22.59 0.69 4.58
C ALA A 71 -22.27 0.18 5.99
N THR A 72 -22.88 -0.95 6.34
CA THR A 72 -22.66 -1.62 7.63
C THR A 72 -21.37 -2.47 7.60
N PRO A 73 -20.81 -2.83 8.77
CA PRO A 73 -19.72 -3.80 8.84
C PRO A 73 -20.00 -5.11 8.10
N GLU A 74 -21.22 -5.61 8.16
CA GLU A 74 -21.66 -6.83 7.46
C GLU A 74 -21.59 -6.69 5.94
N GLN A 75 -21.99 -5.53 5.42
CA GLN A 75 -21.88 -5.24 3.98
C GLN A 75 -20.42 -5.15 3.54
N HIS A 76 -19.55 -4.53 4.34
CA HIS A 76 -18.12 -4.51 4.08
C HIS A 76 -17.49 -5.91 4.08
N LEU A 77 -17.87 -6.79 5.03
CA LEU A 77 -17.37 -8.16 5.10
C LEU A 77 -17.86 -9.03 3.94
N ALA A 78 -19.13 -8.90 3.56
CA ALA A 78 -19.67 -9.64 2.42
C ALA A 78 -19.01 -9.20 1.10
N ASP A 79 -18.77 -7.90 0.92
CA ASP A 79 -18.08 -7.37 -0.25
C ASP A 79 -16.60 -7.79 -0.28
N LEU A 80 -15.93 -7.80 0.89
CA LEU A 80 -14.58 -8.33 1.02
C LEU A 80 -14.49 -9.79 0.57
N GLU A 81 -15.34 -10.65 1.13
CA GLU A 81 -15.30 -12.09 0.83
C GLU A 81 -15.57 -12.35 -0.67
N ALA A 82 -16.58 -11.70 -1.24
CA ALA A 82 -16.91 -11.82 -2.67
C ALA A 82 -15.74 -11.40 -3.59
N LYS A 83 -15.11 -10.25 -3.32
CA LYS A 83 -13.98 -9.76 -4.11
C LYS A 83 -12.72 -10.61 -3.92
N LEU A 84 -12.51 -11.12 -2.71
CA LEU A 84 -11.41 -12.03 -2.42
C LEU A 84 -11.60 -13.35 -3.21
N GLU A 85 -12.79 -13.96 -3.15
CA GLU A 85 -13.11 -15.17 -3.90
C GLU A 85 -12.94 -14.99 -5.42
N HIS A 86 -13.32 -13.82 -5.94
CA HIS A 86 -13.12 -13.47 -7.35
C HIS A 86 -11.63 -13.40 -7.74
N GLY A 87 -10.77 -12.87 -6.88
CA GLY A 87 -9.32 -12.74 -7.15
C GLY A 87 -8.54 -14.06 -6.96
N LEU A 88 -9.00 -14.98 -6.13
CA LEU A 88 -8.29 -16.22 -5.78
C LEU A 88 -7.77 -17.04 -6.97
N PRO A 89 -8.50 -17.20 -8.10
CA PRO A 89 -8.05 -18.01 -9.23
C PRO A 89 -6.71 -17.60 -9.85
N LEU A 90 -6.29 -16.33 -9.68
CA LEU A 90 -4.99 -15.85 -10.15
C LEU A 90 -3.89 -15.95 -9.09
N ALA A 91 -4.17 -16.50 -7.92
CA ALA A 91 -3.21 -16.72 -6.85
C ALA A 91 -2.38 -15.45 -6.52
N PRO A 92 -3.02 -14.32 -6.12
CA PRO A 92 -2.30 -13.12 -5.75
C PRO A 92 -1.32 -13.41 -4.61
N ARG A 93 -0.23 -12.65 -4.55
CA ARG A 93 0.73 -12.78 -3.44
C ARG A 93 0.07 -12.51 -2.08
N PHE A 94 -0.80 -11.54 -2.06
CA PHE A 94 -1.68 -11.15 -0.95
C PHE A 94 -2.76 -10.19 -1.48
N PHE A 95 -3.72 -9.88 -0.63
CA PHE A 95 -4.73 -8.88 -0.90
C PHE A 95 -4.39 -7.59 -0.15
N ASN A 96 -4.27 -6.46 -0.87
CA ASN A 96 -4.21 -5.12 -0.30
C ASN A 96 -5.63 -4.58 -0.16
N ILE A 97 -6.04 -4.17 1.04
CA ILE A 97 -7.45 -3.93 1.34
C ILE A 97 -7.64 -2.56 1.99
N MET A 98 -8.30 -1.65 1.29
CA MET A 98 -8.88 -0.44 1.85
C MET A 98 -10.21 -0.77 2.53
N ALA A 99 -10.23 -0.85 3.86
CA ALA A 99 -11.32 -1.44 4.61
C ALA A 99 -11.96 -0.51 5.65
N GLY A 100 -13.23 -0.74 5.91
CA GLY A 100 -13.99 -0.05 6.95
C GLY A 100 -14.26 1.42 6.65
N CYS A 101 -14.56 2.18 7.69
CA CYS A 101 -14.88 3.61 7.62
C CYS A 101 -14.28 4.34 8.82
N ASP A 102 -13.71 5.52 8.60
CA ASP A 102 -13.09 6.38 9.62
C ASP A 102 -14.06 6.86 10.70
N ALA A 103 -15.34 6.89 10.38
CA ALA A 103 -16.36 7.31 11.31
C ALA A 103 -16.88 6.20 12.25
N TRP A 104 -16.32 4.99 12.17
CA TRP A 104 -16.68 3.91 13.09
C TRP A 104 -15.96 4.05 14.44
N PRO A 105 -16.62 3.78 15.57
CA PRO A 105 -15.93 3.70 16.85
C PRO A 105 -14.94 2.54 16.88
N VAL A 106 -13.92 2.64 17.72
CA VAL A 106 -12.79 1.69 17.77
C VAL A 106 -13.24 0.25 18.05
N ASP A 107 -14.20 0.05 18.94
CA ASP A 107 -14.74 -1.28 19.25
C ASP A 107 -15.40 -1.95 18.04
N MET A 108 -16.14 -1.19 17.23
CA MET A 108 -16.69 -1.67 15.96
C MET A 108 -15.57 -2.00 14.95
N GLN A 109 -14.51 -1.19 14.90
CA GLN A 109 -13.36 -1.48 14.02
C GLN A 109 -12.66 -2.76 14.45
N VAL A 110 -12.46 -2.99 15.74
CA VAL A 110 -11.85 -4.23 16.28
C VAL A 110 -12.69 -5.46 15.92
N ASP A 111 -14.01 -5.43 16.12
CA ASP A 111 -14.90 -6.52 15.71
C ASP A 111 -14.80 -6.79 14.19
N PHE A 112 -14.90 -5.72 13.40
CA PHE A 112 -14.83 -5.80 11.96
C PHE A 112 -13.50 -6.43 11.47
N PHE A 113 -12.35 -5.94 11.93
CA PHE A 113 -11.05 -6.43 11.49
C PHE A 113 -10.75 -7.84 11.98
N GLY A 114 -11.22 -8.23 13.16
CA GLY A 114 -11.15 -9.60 13.64
C GLY A 114 -11.88 -10.56 12.68
N ARG A 115 -13.09 -10.20 12.27
CA ARG A 115 -13.89 -10.98 11.30
C ARG A 115 -13.29 -10.95 9.89
N ALA A 116 -12.76 -9.81 9.44
CA ALA A 116 -12.10 -9.69 8.15
C ALA A 116 -10.82 -10.55 8.09
N HIS A 117 -10.04 -10.60 9.19
CA HIS A 117 -8.90 -11.50 9.31
C HIS A 117 -9.30 -12.98 9.20
N GLU A 118 -10.40 -13.39 9.86
CA GLU A 118 -10.92 -14.77 9.77
C GLU A 118 -11.35 -15.16 8.35
N ILE A 119 -11.88 -14.21 7.56
CA ILE A 119 -12.15 -14.46 6.13
C ILE A 119 -10.84 -14.79 5.40
N GLY A 120 -9.79 -13.98 5.55
CA GLY A 120 -8.49 -14.28 4.94
C GLY A 120 -7.93 -15.64 5.39
N ARG A 121 -8.00 -15.94 6.69
CA ARG A 121 -7.55 -17.20 7.26
C ARG A 121 -8.32 -18.41 6.70
N LYS A 122 -9.63 -18.29 6.55
CA LYS A 122 -10.51 -19.34 5.96
C LYS A 122 -10.07 -19.69 4.53
N HIS A 123 -9.68 -18.69 3.75
CA HIS A 123 -9.23 -18.87 2.37
C HIS A 123 -7.71 -19.13 2.24
N GLY A 124 -6.98 -19.15 3.35
CA GLY A 124 -5.54 -19.42 3.36
C GLY A 124 -4.69 -18.31 2.72
N VAL A 125 -5.16 -17.06 2.75
CA VAL A 125 -4.49 -15.92 2.13
C VAL A 125 -4.13 -14.85 3.15
N ILE A 126 -3.18 -14.00 2.79
CA ILE A 126 -2.82 -12.81 3.56
C ILE A 126 -3.70 -11.65 3.13
N CYS A 127 -4.41 -11.06 4.09
CA CYS A 127 -5.07 -9.77 3.98
C CYS A 127 -4.20 -8.71 4.63
N SER A 128 -3.75 -7.72 3.85
CA SER A 128 -2.99 -6.56 4.31
C SER A 128 -3.87 -5.34 4.25
N PHE A 129 -4.19 -4.74 5.40
CA PHE A 129 -5.14 -3.63 5.48
C PHE A 129 -4.40 -2.31 5.37
N GLU A 130 -4.82 -1.48 4.42
CA GLU A 130 -4.14 -0.24 4.10
C GLU A 130 -4.42 0.88 5.11
N THR A 131 -3.39 1.62 5.47
CA THR A 131 -3.50 2.89 6.19
C THR A 131 -3.98 3.96 5.20
N HIS A 132 -5.29 4.22 5.19
CA HIS A 132 -5.94 5.09 4.21
C HIS A 132 -6.93 6.06 4.86
N ARG A 133 -6.83 7.36 4.53
CA ARG A 133 -7.79 8.38 4.98
C ARG A 133 -9.20 8.06 4.47
N GLY A 134 -10.23 8.35 5.28
CA GLY A 134 -11.62 7.96 4.99
C GLY A 134 -11.92 6.49 5.30
N ARG A 135 -10.91 5.66 5.54
CA ARG A 135 -11.02 4.26 5.97
C ARG A 135 -10.70 4.11 7.46
N SER A 136 -10.87 2.93 8.03
CA SER A 136 -10.67 2.72 9.46
C SER A 136 -9.26 3.06 9.93
N PHE A 137 -8.22 2.76 9.16
CA PHE A 137 -6.83 3.06 9.51
C PHE A 137 -6.35 4.45 9.03
N PHE A 138 -7.22 5.47 9.22
CA PHE A 138 -7.01 6.83 8.69
C PHE A 138 -5.98 7.67 9.47
N ASN A 139 -5.63 7.28 10.69
CA ASN A 139 -4.64 7.99 11.50
C ASN A 139 -3.81 7.01 12.36
N PRO A 140 -2.64 7.43 12.86
CA PRO A 140 -1.74 6.55 13.59
C PRO A 140 -2.34 6.00 14.89
N TRP A 141 -3.07 6.78 15.65
CA TRP A 141 -3.53 6.41 17.00
C TRP A 141 -4.66 5.39 16.97
N VAL A 142 -5.67 5.59 16.12
CA VAL A 142 -6.76 4.62 15.94
C VAL A 142 -6.20 3.31 15.40
N THR A 143 -5.29 3.38 14.40
CA THR A 143 -4.64 2.17 13.86
C THR A 143 -3.91 1.41 14.95
N ARG A 144 -3.07 2.07 15.74
CA ARG A 144 -2.37 1.46 16.87
C ARG A 144 -3.33 0.81 17.86
N ASP A 145 -4.41 1.49 18.23
CA ASP A 145 -5.34 1.00 19.25
C ASP A 145 -6.13 -0.24 18.79
N VAL A 146 -6.38 -0.37 17.48
CA VAL A 146 -6.93 -1.60 16.88
C VAL A 146 -5.87 -2.70 16.83
N LEU A 147 -4.66 -2.40 16.38
CA LEU A 147 -3.58 -3.39 16.24
C LEU A 147 -3.13 -3.96 17.59
N ARG A 148 -3.20 -3.19 18.68
CA ARG A 148 -2.97 -3.69 20.05
C ARG A 148 -3.92 -4.81 20.46
N GLN A 149 -5.14 -4.79 19.94
CA GLN A 149 -6.16 -5.79 20.24
C GLN A 149 -6.15 -6.96 19.24
N LEU A 150 -5.55 -6.76 18.07
CA LEU A 150 -5.50 -7.74 16.98
C LEU A 150 -4.04 -7.88 16.45
N PRO A 151 -3.15 -8.51 17.24
CA PRO A 151 -1.71 -8.56 16.92
C PRO A 151 -1.38 -9.37 15.67
N GLU A 152 -2.29 -10.20 15.16
CA GLU A 152 -2.11 -11.00 13.95
C GLU A 152 -2.34 -10.22 12.64
N LEU A 153 -2.98 -9.04 12.71
CA LEU A 153 -3.27 -8.24 11.52
C LEU A 153 -1.99 -7.83 10.78
N ARG A 154 -2.11 -7.73 9.48
CA ARG A 154 -1.08 -7.17 8.60
C ARG A 154 -1.58 -5.89 7.97
N ILE A 155 -0.68 -4.91 7.84
CA ILE A 155 -1.01 -3.62 7.25
C ILE A 155 -0.14 -3.31 6.03
N THR A 156 -0.75 -2.62 5.09
CA THR A 156 -0.06 -1.91 4.00
C THR A 156 0.16 -0.47 4.47
N CYS A 157 1.41 -0.08 4.54
CA CYS A 157 1.81 1.19 5.12
C CYS A 157 1.85 2.29 4.05
N ASP A 158 0.77 3.08 3.96
CA ASP A 158 0.76 4.38 3.28
C ASP A 158 0.72 5.51 4.32
N PHE A 159 1.88 6.02 4.67
CA PHE A 159 1.99 7.09 5.66
C PHE A 159 1.60 8.46 5.11
N SER A 160 1.51 8.63 3.79
CA SER A 160 1.09 9.89 3.19
C SER A 160 -0.32 10.31 3.63
N HIS A 161 -1.19 9.32 3.85
CA HIS A 161 -2.52 9.54 4.40
C HIS A 161 -2.49 10.03 5.85
N TRP A 162 -1.61 9.47 6.68
CA TRP A 162 -1.48 9.94 8.06
C TRP A 162 -0.89 11.35 8.12
N VAL A 163 0.11 11.62 7.27
CA VAL A 163 0.74 12.95 7.19
C VAL A 163 -0.31 14.04 6.93
N VAL A 164 -1.16 13.87 5.91
CA VAL A 164 -2.18 14.88 5.58
C VAL A 164 -3.30 14.96 6.61
N VAL A 165 -3.71 13.83 7.21
CA VAL A 165 -4.75 13.82 8.25
C VAL A 165 -4.26 14.48 9.54
N CYS A 166 -3.00 14.28 9.89
CA CYS A 166 -2.38 14.86 11.09
C CYS A 166 -1.81 16.27 10.85
N GLU A 167 -1.78 16.74 9.61
CA GLU A 167 -1.15 18.01 9.18
C GLU A 167 0.31 18.16 9.65
N ARG A 168 1.05 17.04 9.69
CA ARG A 168 2.48 16.99 10.07
C ARG A 168 3.15 15.70 9.62
N LEU A 169 4.48 15.76 9.48
CA LEU A 169 5.31 14.59 9.20
C LEU A 169 5.30 13.61 10.39
N MET A 170 5.49 12.33 10.10
CA MET A 170 5.37 11.25 11.10
C MET A 170 6.54 11.16 12.08
N ASP A 171 7.56 12.00 11.94
CA ASP A 171 8.67 12.08 12.92
C ASP A 171 8.19 12.42 14.34
N SER A 172 7.11 13.18 14.47
CA SER A 172 6.49 13.50 15.77
C SER A 172 5.70 12.32 16.38
N GLU A 173 5.41 11.29 15.59
CA GLU A 173 4.64 10.11 15.98
C GLU A 173 5.52 8.84 15.99
N TRP A 174 6.82 9.01 16.24
CA TRP A 174 7.82 7.95 16.11
C TRP A 174 7.58 6.75 17.01
N ASP A 175 7.01 6.97 18.19
CA ASP A 175 6.58 5.91 19.10
C ASP A 175 5.49 5.03 18.46
N VAL A 176 4.51 5.64 17.79
CA VAL A 176 3.45 4.91 17.09
C VAL A 176 3.98 4.20 15.85
N ILE A 177 4.83 4.87 15.03
CA ILE A 177 5.48 4.26 13.87
C ILE A 177 6.23 2.99 14.29
N THR A 178 6.98 3.05 15.38
CA THR A 178 7.73 1.91 15.90
C THR A 178 6.80 0.80 16.41
N GLU A 179 5.71 1.17 17.07
CA GLU A 179 4.76 0.20 17.61
C GLU A 179 3.95 -0.54 16.53
N VAL A 180 3.61 0.12 15.42
CA VAL A 180 2.86 -0.52 14.32
C VAL A 180 3.75 -1.31 13.36
N ALA A 181 5.05 -1.09 13.38
CA ALA A 181 6.00 -1.74 12.47
C ALA A 181 5.96 -3.29 12.47
N PRO A 182 5.70 -4.00 13.60
CA PRO A 182 5.53 -5.46 13.60
C PRO A 182 4.37 -5.95 12.73
N HIS A 183 3.43 -5.10 12.37
CA HIS A 183 2.30 -5.42 11.49
C HIS A 183 2.58 -5.17 10.00
N ALA A 184 3.61 -4.39 9.67
CA ALA A 184 3.92 -4.01 8.29
C ALA A 184 4.15 -5.24 7.40
N HIS A 185 3.36 -5.35 6.33
CA HIS A 185 3.47 -6.41 5.32
C HIS A 185 3.88 -5.85 3.96
N HIS A 186 3.29 -4.73 3.57
CA HIS A 186 3.54 -4.04 2.31
C HIS A 186 3.71 -2.53 2.55
N ILE A 187 4.29 -1.82 1.59
CA ILE A 187 4.51 -0.37 1.64
C ILE A 187 3.96 0.26 0.37
N HIS A 188 3.10 1.26 0.52
CA HIS A 188 2.79 2.21 -0.55
C HIS A 188 3.79 3.37 -0.50
N GLY A 189 4.56 3.49 -1.57
CA GLY A 189 5.67 4.43 -1.68
C GLY A 189 5.21 5.80 -2.21
N ARG A 190 4.26 6.42 -1.53
CA ARG A 190 3.81 7.79 -1.82
C ARG A 190 4.33 8.76 -0.77
N VAL A 191 4.76 9.93 -1.20
CA VAL A 191 5.25 11.00 -0.32
C VAL A 191 4.17 12.05 -0.17
N GLY A 192 3.62 12.16 1.04
CA GLY A 192 2.69 13.22 1.43
C GLY A 192 3.40 14.38 2.12
N TYR A 193 2.69 15.47 2.32
CA TYR A 193 3.10 16.63 3.09
C TYR A 193 1.91 17.14 3.93
N ASP A 194 2.14 18.08 4.81
CA ASP A 194 1.12 18.55 5.78
C ASP A 194 -0.18 19.05 5.14
N GLN A 195 -0.15 19.55 3.91
CA GLN A 195 -1.31 20.07 3.20
C GLN A 195 -1.83 19.14 2.08
N GLY A 196 -1.23 17.97 1.90
CA GLY A 196 -1.69 17.05 0.87
C GLY A 196 -1.11 15.64 0.97
N PRO A 197 -1.85 14.63 0.45
CA PRO A 197 -1.39 13.24 0.50
C PRO A 197 -0.30 12.94 -0.52
N GLN A 198 -0.01 13.86 -1.42
CA GLN A 198 0.97 13.68 -2.49
C GLN A 198 1.68 15.00 -2.80
N VAL A 199 3.01 14.97 -2.73
CA VAL A 199 3.83 16.08 -3.20
C VAL A 199 3.81 16.16 -4.73
N PRO A 200 4.01 17.36 -5.33
CA PRO A 200 4.06 17.50 -6.79
C PRO A 200 5.11 16.62 -7.48
N HIS A 201 6.31 16.56 -6.87
CA HIS A 201 7.40 15.70 -7.32
C HIS A 201 8.30 15.37 -6.11
N PRO A 202 8.51 14.08 -5.78
CA PRO A 202 9.26 13.70 -4.58
C PRO A 202 10.75 14.04 -4.64
N GLY A 203 11.31 14.28 -5.82
CA GLY A 203 12.69 14.74 -6.01
C GLY A 203 12.87 16.24 -5.98
N ALA A 204 11.80 17.02 -5.82
CA ALA A 204 11.90 18.48 -5.76
C ALA A 204 12.48 18.91 -4.40
N PRO A 205 13.49 19.84 -4.39
CA PRO A 205 14.21 20.18 -3.16
C PRO A 205 13.32 20.78 -2.06
N GLU A 206 12.22 21.43 -2.40
CA GLU A 206 11.24 21.97 -1.45
C GLU A 206 10.49 20.88 -0.66
N TYR A 207 10.49 19.63 -1.15
CA TYR A 207 9.89 18.46 -0.50
C TYR A 207 10.92 17.45 0.03
N ALA A 208 12.20 17.84 0.09
CA ALA A 208 13.29 16.95 0.54
C ALA A 208 13.06 16.44 1.97
N GLU A 209 12.51 17.27 2.87
CA GLU A 209 12.19 16.85 4.23
C GLU A 209 11.02 15.87 4.27
N ALA A 210 9.99 16.07 3.47
CA ALA A 210 8.86 15.14 3.37
C ALA A 210 9.33 13.76 2.86
N LEU A 211 10.16 13.73 1.82
CA LEU A 211 10.76 12.49 1.33
C LEU A 211 11.59 11.81 2.42
N ALA A 212 12.49 12.54 3.07
CA ALA A 212 13.36 11.98 4.11
C ALA A 212 12.57 11.43 5.30
N SER A 213 11.48 12.09 5.71
CA SER A 213 10.58 11.59 6.76
C SER A 213 9.93 10.26 6.38
N HIS A 214 9.41 10.15 5.15
CA HIS A 214 8.85 8.88 4.68
C HIS A 214 9.92 7.78 4.58
N GLU A 215 11.11 8.10 4.09
CA GLU A 215 12.22 7.14 4.02
C GLU A 215 12.60 6.60 5.39
N ARG A 216 12.66 7.45 6.43
CA ARG A 216 12.88 7.01 7.81
C ARG A 216 11.77 6.05 8.31
N CYS A 217 10.51 6.34 8.01
CA CYS A 217 9.40 5.45 8.35
C CYS A 217 9.51 4.10 7.64
N TRP A 218 9.84 4.10 6.35
CA TRP A 218 10.01 2.87 5.57
C TRP A 218 11.18 2.02 6.08
N GLU A 219 12.28 2.64 6.50
CA GLU A 219 13.40 1.92 7.15
C GLU A 219 12.96 1.18 8.41
N VAL A 220 12.10 1.77 9.24
CA VAL A 220 11.55 1.08 10.43
C VAL A 220 10.70 -0.12 10.02
N MET A 221 9.91 0.00 8.93
CA MET A 221 9.14 -1.14 8.41
C MET A 221 10.07 -2.25 7.90
N TRP A 222 11.11 -1.90 7.13
CA TRP A 222 12.10 -2.87 6.63
C TRP A 222 12.86 -3.54 7.77
N GLN A 223 13.24 -2.79 8.80
CA GLN A 223 13.91 -3.33 9.99
C GLN A 223 13.02 -4.37 10.69
N SER A 224 11.76 -4.02 10.94
CA SER A 224 10.80 -4.94 11.55
C SER A 224 10.55 -6.18 10.70
N GLN A 225 10.42 -6.03 9.38
CA GLN A 225 10.26 -7.18 8.47
C GLN A 225 11.50 -8.08 8.47
N LEU A 226 12.71 -7.51 8.48
CA LEU A 226 13.96 -8.25 8.55
C LEU A 226 14.05 -9.06 9.84
N GLU A 227 13.71 -8.47 10.99
CA GLU A 227 13.70 -9.12 12.29
C GLU A 227 12.69 -10.26 12.40
N ARG A 228 11.55 -10.12 11.72
CA ARG A 228 10.52 -11.17 11.59
C ARG A 228 10.86 -12.25 10.57
N GLY A 229 12.04 -12.18 9.91
CA GLY A 229 12.51 -13.19 8.98
C GLY A 229 11.93 -13.10 7.57
N TYR A 230 11.43 -11.95 7.15
CA TYR A 230 10.98 -11.75 5.78
C TYR A 230 12.16 -11.94 4.81
N SER A 231 11.99 -12.80 3.82
CA SER A 231 12.95 -12.98 2.73
C SER A 231 12.79 -11.91 1.62
N LEU A 232 11.60 -11.32 1.55
CA LEU A 232 11.21 -10.33 0.54
C LEU A 232 10.40 -9.22 1.21
N THR A 233 10.75 -7.97 0.95
CA THR A 233 9.86 -6.80 1.17
C THR A 233 9.32 -6.31 -0.17
N THR A 234 8.10 -5.80 -0.17
CA THR A 234 7.42 -5.29 -1.37
C THR A 234 7.02 -3.84 -1.18
N MET A 235 7.12 -3.06 -2.26
CA MET A 235 6.67 -1.68 -2.29
C MET A 235 5.97 -1.39 -3.62
N THR A 236 4.83 -0.69 -3.54
CA THR A 236 4.17 -0.10 -4.69
C THR A 236 4.35 1.41 -4.66
N PRO A 237 5.13 2.01 -5.56
CA PRO A 237 5.04 3.43 -5.85
C PRO A 237 3.60 3.78 -6.22
N GLU A 238 2.98 4.70 -5.48
CA GLU A 238 1.54 4.93 -5.63
C GLU A 238 1.21 6.43 -5.74
N PHE A 239 1.95 7.15 -6.56
CA PHE A 239 1.51 8.47 -6.99
C PHE A 239 0.29 8.31 -7.87
N GLY A 240 -0.80 8.99 -7.53
CA GLY A 240 -2.11 8.85 -8.16
C GLY A 240 -2.46 10.00 -9.12
N PRO A 241 -3.53 9.83 -9.91
CA PRO A 241 -3.98 10.82 -10.90
C PRO A 241 -4.69 12.01 -10.26
N ASP A 242 -5.63 12.58 -11.00
CA ASP A 242 -6.41 13.76 -10.61
C ASP A 242 -6.94 13.72 -9.17
N GLY A 243 -6.87 14.87 -8.52
CA GLY A 243 -7.13 15.05 -7.08
C GLY A 243 -5.90 14.80 -6.21
N TYR A 244 -4.92 14.03 -6.69
CA TYR A 244 -3.61 13.82 -6.08
C TYR A 244 -2.50 14.46 -6.92
N LEU A 245 -2.49 14.20 -8.24
CA LEU A 245 -1.53 14.82 -9.16
C LEU A 245 -1.83 16.31 -9.30
N HIS A 246 -0.83 17.13 -8.97
CA HIS A 246 -0.96 18.56 -9.12
C HIS A 246 -1.05 18.94 -10.61
N CYS A 247 -1.98 19.84 -10.92
CA CYS A 247 -2.21 20.34 -12.26
C CYS A 247 -2.14 21.86 -12.30
N LEU A 248 -1.76 22.41 -13.44
CA LEU A 248 -1.76 23.85 -13.65
C LEU A 248 -3.18 24.40 -13.64
N PRO A 249 -3.46 25.47 -12.90
CA PRO A 249 -4.78 26.12 -12.94
C PRO A 249 -5.22 26.48 -14.36
N PHE A 250 -6.53 26.52 -14.57
CA PHE A 250 -7.23 26.86 -15.81
C PHE A 250 -7.05 25.88 -16.98
N THR A 251 -5.88 25.27 -17.12
CA THR A 251 -5.60 24.31 -18.21
C THR A 251 -5.83 22.87 -17.80
N GLY A 252 -5.70 22.57 -16.50
CA GLY A 252 -5.72 21.18 -16.01
C GLY A 252 -4.51 20.35 -16.47
N ALA A 253 -3.49 20.97 -17.08
CA ALA A 253 -2.30 20.26 -17.50
C ALA A 253 -1.54 19.73 -16.28
N PRO A 254 -1.20 18.41 -16.23
CA PRO A 254 -0.43 17.86 -15.12
C PRO A 254 0.98 18.45 -15.11
N ILE A 255 1.53 18.65 -13.91
CA ILE A 255 2.89 19.19 -13.75
C ILE A 255 3.99 18.17 -13.98
N ALA A 256 3.65 16.87 -13.98
CA ALA A 256 4.55 15.76 -14.24
C ALA A 256 3.81 14.59 -14.85
N ASP A 257 4.51 13.69 -15.54
CA ASP A 257 3.97 12.42 -15.97
C ASP A 257 3.84 11.46 -14.78
N LEU A 258 2.68 10.81 -14.65
CA LEU A 258 2.38 9.96 -13.51
C LEU A 258 3.26 8.70 -13.45
N TRP A 259 3.53 8.09 -14.61
CA TRP A 259 4.40 6.92 -14.66
C TRP A 259 5.86 7.29 -14.34
N ASP A 260 6.33 8.43 -14.83
CA ASP A 260 7.68 8.92 -14.53
C ASP A 260 7.85 9.22 -13.03
N LEU A 261 6.84 9.77 -12.35
CA LEU A 261 6.84 9.95 -10.90
C LEU A 261 6.96 8.60 -10.17
N ASN A 262 6.10 7.62 -10.51
CA ASN A 262 6.11 6.31 -9.88
C ASN A 262 7.41 5.55 -10.16
N ARG A 263 7.95 5.66 -11.36
CA ARG A 263 9.24 5.07 -11.71
C ARG A 263 10.37 5.73 -10.93
N TRP A 264 10.39 7.06 -10.84
CA TRP A 264 11.41 7.80 -10.11
C TRP A 264 11.47 7.40 -8.64
N ILE A 265 10.34 7.42 -7.94
CA ILE A 265 10.32 7.03 -6.51
C ILE A 265 10.65 5.55 -6.33
N GLY A 266 10.20 4.67 -7.23
CA GLY A 266 10.55 3.25 -7.20
C GLY A 266 12.05 3.01 -7.32
N GLU A 267 12.72 3.64 -8.28
CA GLU A 267 14.19 3.56 -8.45
C GLU A 267 14.93 4.16 -7.26
N ARG A 268 14.49 5.31 -6.77
CA ARG A 268 15.03 5.93 -5.55
C ARG A 268 14.96 4.98 -4.37
N GLN A 269 13.82 4.33 -4.15
CA GLN A 269 13.64 3.42 -3.02
C GLN A 269 14.39 2.10 -3.21
N ARG A 270 14.57 1.60 -4.43
CA ARG A 270 15.44 0.45 -4.71
C ARG A 270 16.89 0.74 -4.33
N GLN A 271 17.40 1.91 -4.67
CA GLN A 271 18.74 2.35 -4.28
C GLN A 271 18.84 2.52 -2.76
N HIS A 272 17.90 3.27 -2.16
CA HIS A 272 17.86 3.55 -0.73
C HIS A 272 17.81 2.26 0.10
N PHE A 273 16.95 1.31 -0.28
CA PHE A 273 16.91 -0.01 0.36
C PHE A 273 18.25 -0.74 0.25
N GLY A 274 18.92 -0.67 -0.90
CA GLY A 274 20.24 -1.28 -1.10
C GLY A 274 21.29 -0.70 -0.15
N GLU A 275 21.34 0.62 -0.01
CA GLU A 275 22.23 1.35 0.90
C GLU A 275 21.92 1.01 2.37
N TRP A 276 20.64 1.08 2.78
CA TRP A 276 20.18 0.70 4.10
C TRP A 276 20.54 -0.77 4.41
N ARG A 277 20.28 -1.69 3.48
CA ARG A 277 20.52 -3.13 3.69
C ARG A 277 22.02 -3.46 3.82
N ALA A 278 22.88 -2.75 3.10
CA ALA A 278 24.33 -2.90 3.20
C ALA A 278 24.88 -2.47 4.57
N GLY A 279 24.21 -1.52 5.24
CA GLY A 279 24.52 -1.09 6.61
C GLY A 279 24.04 -2.04 7.70
N GLN A 280 23.16 -3.00 7.38
CA GLN A 280 22.63 -3.92 8.38
C GLN A 280 23.60 -5.10 8.61
N PRO A 281 23.73 -5.59 9.85
CA PRO A 281 24.53 -6.77 10.13
C PRO A 281 24.04 -7.97 9.32
N ALA A 282 24.98 -8.81 8.86
CA ALA A 282 24.63 -10.07 8.22
C ALA A 282 23.71 -10.86 9.16
N ALA A 283 22.58 -11.35 8.64
CA ALA A 283 21.68 -12.17 9.43
C ALA A 283 22.49 -13.34 10.03
N GLN A 284 22.65 -13.37 11.35
CA GLN A 284 23.16 -14.56 12.01
C GLN A 284 22.18 -15.68 11.70
N ALA A 285 22.66 -16.70 10.99
CA ALA A 285 21.89 -17.92 10.79
C ALA A 285 21.51 -18.42 12.19
N ARG A 286 20.24 -18.28 12.58
CA ARG A 286 19.73 -18.99 13.74
C ARG A 286 19.88 -20.47 13.42
N ALA A 287 20.86 -21.12 14.02
CA ALA A 287 20.94 -22.56 14.06
C ALA A 287 19.65 -23.07 14.73
N VAL A 288 18.85 -23.82 13.97
CA VAL A 288 17.69 -24.57 14.46
C VAL A 288 18.19 -25.78 15.25
#